data_5397a5d0bb42120209c90386df82c030
#
_entry.id   5397a5d0bb42120209c90386df82c030
#
_cell.length_a   1.000
_cell.length_b   1.000
_cell.length_c   1.000
_cell.angle_alpha   90.00
_cell.angle_beta   90.00
_cell.angle_gamma   90.00
#
_symmetry.space_group_name_H-M   'P 1'
#
loop_
_entity.id
_entity.type
_entity.pdbx_description
1 polymer ?
#
loop_
_entity_poly.entity_id
_entity_poly.type
_entity_poly.pdbx_seq_one_letter_code
_entity_poly.pdbx_strand_id
1 'polypeptide(L)'
;MEIEELNGINLQQHDTDIYGGLAMERKIRNSAKALIIKDGRMLAMKQDDNDEVIYILPGGSQNAGETLTDAVKREVAEEIGIDVEPLSLEFVIEGVYGEALHRVDFVFLCEYIGLMDQDSSILPSDENQVEYEWLEIKNINELPLFPSKLRKQIIRLVEGEKTVMYLGNEEDDDLNS
;
A
#
# COMPACT_ATOMS: atom_id res chain seq x y z
N MET A 1 27.92 2.27 33.74
CA MET A 1 26.79 3.21 33.72
C MET A 1 25.61 2.42 33.20
N GLU A 2 24.73 2.08 34.13
CA GLU A 2 23.75 0.99 34.05
C GLU A 2 22.56 1.39 33.14
N ILE A 3 22.10 0.39 32.37
CA ILE A 3 20.95 0.46 31.42
C ILE A 3 19.65 0.25 32.23
N GLU A 4 19.44 0.96 33.32
CA GLU A 4 18.28 0.75 34.20
C GLU A 4 17.22 1.87 34.17
N GLU A 5 17.34 2.88 33.31
CA GLU A 5 16.38 4.01 33.30
C GLU A 5 15.46 4.12 32.10
N LEU A 6 15.27 3.06 31.29
CA LEU A 6 14.31 3.08 30.17
C LEU A 6 13.01 2.30 30.44
N ASN A 7 12.80 1.80 31.65
CA ASN A 7 11.62 1.02 32.02
C ASN A 7 10.41 1.85 32.52
N GLY A 8 10.36 3.14 32.26
CA GLY A 8 9.28 4.05 32.69
C GLY A 8 8.29 4.50 31.62
N ILE A 9 8.41 4.05 30.37
CA ILE A 9 7.40 4.37 29.35
C ILE A 9 6.31 3.31 29.43
N ASN A 10 5.25 3.63 30.14
CA ASN A 10 4.03 2.85 30.16
C ASN A 10 3.31 3.00 28.82
N LEU A 11 3.55 2.05 27.89
CA LEU A 11 2.93 1.99 26.56
C LEU A 11 1.44 1.58 26.60
N GLN A 12 0.78 1.70 27.74
CA GLN A 12 -0.63 1.42 27.93
C GLN A 12 -1.45 2.69 28.18
N GLN A 13 -1.25 3.74 27.41
CA GLN A 13 -2.23 4.79 27.31
C GLN A 13 -3.07 4.54 26.07
N HIS A 14 -4.06 3.64 26.21
CA HIS A 14 -5.17 3.54 25.29
C HIS A 14 -5.94 4.84 25.41
N ASP A 15 -5.91 5.69 24.37
CA ASP A 15 -6.87 6.78 24.21
C ASP A 15 -8.25 6.17 24.02
N THR A 16 -8.92 5.93 25.12
CA THR A 16 -10.35 5.58 25.15
C THR A 16 -11.15 6.84 25.34
N ASP A 17 -11.58 7.45 24.25
CA ASP A 17 -12.63 8.45 24.29
C ASP A 17 -13.96 7.76 24.63
N ILE A 18 -14.40 7.92 25.87
CA ILE A 18 -15.67 7.36 26.36
C ILE A 18 -16.81 8.30 25.93
N TYR A 19 -17.44 7.99 24.80
CA TYR A 19 -18.77 8.48 24.49
C TYR A 19 -19.73 7.29 24.41
N GLY A 20 -20.61 7.19 25.41
CA GLY A 20 -21.77 6.30 25.37
C GLY A 20 -21.52 4.80 25.50
N GLY A 21 -20.60 4.35 26.37
CA GLY A 21 -20.59 2.99 26.89
C GLY A 21 -19.99 1.88 26.01
N LEU A 22 -19.47 2.18 24.82
CA LEU A 22 -18.67 1.28 24.00
C LEU A 22 -17.44 2.05 23.52
N ALA A 23 -16.27 1.68 24.03
CA ALA A 23 -14.99 2.20 23.52
C ALA A 23 -14.81 1.70 22.09
N MET A 24 -14.91 2.58 21.11
CA MET A 24 -14.50 2.28 19.73
C MET A 24 -12.98 2.38 19.67
N GLU A 25 -12.32 1.23 19.53
CA GLU A 25 -10.88 1.19 19.31
C GLU A 25 -10.59 1.74 17.91
N ARG A 26 -10.03 2.95 17.85
CA ARG A 26 -9.54 3.51 16.58
C ARG A 26 -8.35 2.67 16.10
N LYS A 27 -8.48 2.08 14.93
CA LYS A 27 -7.39 1.29 14.32
C LYS A 27 -6.75 2.09 13.21
N ILE A 28 -5.55 2.61 13.49
CA ILE A 28 -4.65 3.09 12.43
C ILE A 28 -3.94 1.86 11.89
N ARG A 29 -4.02 1.62 10.59
CA ARG A 29 -3.43 0.48 9.91
C ARG A 29 -2.38 0.94 8.91
N ASN A 30 -1.16 0.46 9.08
CA ASN A 30 -0.14 0.59 8.06
C ASN A 30 -0.37 -0.45 6.96
N SER A 31 -0.17 -0.03 5.72
CA SER A 31 -0.22 -0.89 4.54
C SER A 31 1.02 -0.60 3.68
N ALA A 32 1.66 -1.64 3.17
CA ALA A 32 2.81 -1.53 2.28
C ALA A 32 2.40 -1.93 0.87
N LYS A 33 2.57 -1.03 -0.11
CA LYS A 33 2.18 -1.19 -1.50
C LYS A 33 3.38 -1.23 -2.43
N ALA A 34 3.34 -2.06 -3.45
CA ALA A 34 4.40 -2.20 -4.44
C ALA A 34 4.05 -1.44 -5.73
N LEU A 35 4.88 -0.49 -6.10
CA LEU A 35 4.93 0.10 -7.43
C LEU A 35 5.98 -0.68 -8.25
N ILE A 36 5.54 -1.59 -9.09
CA ILE A 36 6.39 -2.44 -9.92
C ILE A 36 6.34 -1.90 -11.34
N ILE A 37 7.48 -1.43 -11.86
CA ILE A 37 7.58 -0.83 -13.20
C ILE A 37 8.51 -1.65 -14.05
N LYS A 38 8.08 -2.00 -15.27
CA LYS A 38 8.88 -2.71 -16.27
C LYS A 38 8.46 -2.29 -17.67
N ASP A 39 9.44 -1.96 -18.52
CA ASP A 39 9.23 -1.63 -19.93
C ASP A 39 8.14 -0.57 -20.20
N GLY A 40 8.11 0.50 -19.39
CA GLY A 40 7.12 1.58 -19.50
C GLY A 40 5.70 1.22 -19.02
N ARG A 41 5.54 0.09 -18.37
CA ARG A 41 4.30 -0.38 -17.77
C ARG A 41 4.45 -0.54 -16.27
N MET A 42 3.34 -0.42 -15.58
CA MET A 42 3.24 -0.76 -14.16
C MET A 42 2.30 -1.94 -13.96
N LEU A 43 2.59 -2.76 -12.96
CA LEU A 43 1.71 -3.84 -12.56
C LEU A 43 0.64 -3.31 -11.62
N ALA A 44 -0.61 -3.66 -11.89
CA ALA A 44 -1.75 -3.31 -11.05
C ALA A 44 -2.69 -4.50 -10.89
N MET A 45 -3.28 -4.64 -9.72
CA MET A 45 -4.33 -5.60 -9.45
C MET A 45 -5.66 -5.04 -9.96
N LYS A 46 -6.45 -5.91 -10.59
CA LYS A 46 -7.78 -5.60 -11.08
C LYS A 46 -8.81 -6.04 -10.05
N GLN A 47 -9.70 -5.15 -9.69
CA GLN A 47 -10.80 -5.42 -8.77
C GLN A 47 -12.12 -4.99 -9.39
N ASP A 48 -13.19 -5.74 -9.08
CA ASP A 48 -14.55 -5.35 -9.41
C ASP A 48 -15.14 -4.58 -8.22
N ASP A 49 -15.52 -3.33 -8.44
CA ASP A 49 -16.20 -2.49 -7.47
C ASP A 49 -17.55 -2.02 -8.02
N ASN A 50 -18.65 -2.59 -7.50
CA ASN A 50 -20.02 -2.27 -7.91
C ASN A 50 -20.27 -2.31 -9.42
N ASP A 51 -19.83 -3.37 -10.09
CA ASP A 51 -19.88 -3.59 -11.54
C ASP A 51 -18.93 -2.69 -12.37
N GLU A 52 -18.03 -1.95 -11.72
CA GLU A 52 -16.96 -1.21 -12.37
C GLU A 52 -15.61 -1.87 -12.09
N VAL A 53 -14.74 -1.89 -13.10
CA VAL A 53 -13.36 -2.36 -12.93
C VAL A 53 -12.51 -1.22 -12.42
N ILE A 54 -11.81 -1.45 -11.32
CA ILE A 54 -10.80 -0.53 -10.80
C ILE A 54 -9.42 -1.22 -10.73
N TYR A 55 -8.38 -0.41 -10.69
CA TYR A 55 -7.00 -0.86 -10.53
C TYR A 55 -6.41 -0.32 -9.23
N ILE A 56 -5.67 -1.17 -8.51
CA ILE A 56 -4.94 -0.80 -7.31
C ILE A 56 -3.53 -1.38 -7.35
N LEU A 57 -2.62 -0.81 -6.56
CA LEU A 57 -1.29 -1.40 -6.39
C LEU A 57 -1.37 -2.67 -5.53
N PRO A 58 -0.60 -3.73 -5.88
CA PRO A 58 -0.48 -4.92 -5.03
C PRO A 58 0.16 -4.57 -3.69
N GLY A 59 -0.19 -5.32 -2.65
CA GLY A 59 0.29 -5.14 -1.30
C GLY A 59 -0.83 -4.90 -0.29
N GLY A 60 -0.53 -5.05 0.99
CA GLY A 60 -1.52 -5.07 2.05
C GLY A 60 -1.00 -4.67 3.42
N SER A 61 -1.68 -5.13 4.46
CA SER A 61 -1.46 -4.68 5.84
C SER A 61 -0.14 -5.20 6.41
N GLN A 62 0.57 -4.33 7.11
CA GLN A 62 1.73 -4.70 7.92
C GLN A 62 1.29 -5.51 9.14
N ASN A 63 1.93 -6.64 9.39
CA ASN A 63 1.73 -7.42 10.61
C ASN A 63 2.58 -6.90 11.78
N ALA A 64 2.15 -7.15 13.00
CA ALA A 64 2.93 -6.81 14.18
C ALA A 64 4.28 -7.57 14.17
N GLY A 65 5.38 -6.84 14.37
CA GLY A 65 6.73 -7.41 14.34
C GLY A 65 7.36 -7.53 12.95
N GLU A 66 6.64 -7.14 11.89
CA GLU A 66 7.11 -7.16 10.51
C GLU A 66 7.58 -5.75 10.09
N THR A 67 8.62 -5.65 9.28
CA THR A 67 8.98 -4.37 8.67
C THR A 67 8.07 -4.07 7.47
N LEU A 68 7.97 -2.79 7.04
CA LEU A 68 7.19 -2.45 5.85
C LEU A 68 7.75 -3.12 4.58
N THR A 69 9.07 -3.28 4.49
CA THR A 69 9.72 -3.96 3.37
C THR A 69 9.44 -5.46 3.36
N ASP A 70 9.35 -6.11 4.51
CA ASP A 70 8.94 -7.51 4.58
C ASP A 70 7.45 -7.66 4.26
N ALA A 71 6.61 -6.74 4.74
CA ALA A 71 5.18 -6.72 4.47
C ALA A 71 4.90 -6.65 2.96
N VAL A 72 5.54 -5.73 2.23
CA VAL A 72 5.30 -5.60 0.79
C VAL A 72 5.73 -6.84 0.02
N LYS A 73 6.86 -7.46 0.36
CA LYS A 73 7.32 -8.72 -0.25
C LYS A 73 6.30 -9.84 -0.02
N ARG A 74 5.89 -10.03 1.22
CA ARG A 74 4.93 -11.07 1.61
C ARG A 74 3.59 -10.89 0.90
N GLU A 75 3.02 -9.68 0.96
CA GLU A 75 1.70 -9.39 0.37
C GLU A 75 1.71 -9.59 -1.16
N VAL A 76 2.74 -9.10 -1.86
CA VAL A 76 2.86 -9.30 -3.32
C VAL A 76 2.98 -10.79 -3.67
N ALA A 77 3.74 -11.54 -2.88
CA ALA A 77 3.86 -12.99 -3.06
C ALA A 77 2.52 -13.71 -2.82
N GLU A 78 1.80 -13.35 -1.75
CA GLU A 78 0.52 -13.95 -1.36
C GLU A 78 -0.62 -13.61 -2.34
N GLU A 79 -0.66 -12.36 -2.86
CA GLU A 79 -1.75 -11.91 -3.73
C GLU A 79 -1.58 -12.36 -5.19
N ILE A 80 -0.37 -12.26 -5.72
CA ILE A 80 -0.12 -12.42 -7.17
C ILE A 80 1.05 -13.34 -7.53
N GLY A 81 1.68 -13.99 -6.54
CA GLY A 81 2.74 -14.97 -6.79
C GLY A 81 4.02 -14.41 -7.43
N ILE A 82 4.32 -13.15 -7.18
CA ILE A 82 5.51 -12.45 -7.72
C ILE A 82 6.50 -12.17 -6.60
N ASP A 83 7.78 -12.42 -6.87
CA ASP A 83 8.89 -12.02 -6.01
C ASP A 83 9.38 -10.62 -6.40
N VAL A 84 9.54 -9.75 -5.39
CA VAL A 84 9.96 -8.36 -5.57
C VAL A 84 11.02 -7.94 -4.56
N GLU A 85 11.87 -7.00 -4.96
CA GLU A 85 12.82 -6.34 -4.07
C GLU A 85 12.46 -4.86 -3.91
N PRO A 86 12.06 -4.39 -2.71
CA PRO A 86 11.81 -2.98 -2.44
C PRO A 86 13.11 -2.16 -2.55
N LEU A 87 13.09 -1.10 -3.37
CA LEU A 87 14.24 -0.24 -3.63
C LEU A 87 14.18 1.07 -2.83
N SER A 88 13.04 1.75 -2.86
CA SER A 88 12.84 3.05 -2.22
C SER A 88 11.38 3.28 -1.84
N LEU A 89 11.15 4.06 -0.79
CA LEU A 89 9.83 4.59 -0.45
C LEU A 89 9.58 5.83 -1.32
N GLU A 90 8.57 5.78 -2.17
CA GLU A 90 8.25 6.88 -3.08
C GLU A 90 7.10 7.73 -2.59
N PHE A 91 6.02 7.11 -2.08
CA PHE A 91 4.82 7.85 -1.69
C PHE A 91 4.25 7.35 -0.37
N VAL A 92 3.60 8.28 0.34
CA VAL A 92 2.76 7.99 1.51
C VAL A 92 1.41 8.64 1.29
N ILE A 93 0.35 7.85 1.43
CA ILE A 93 -1.04 8.29 1.27
C ILE A 93 -1.84 7.85 2.47
N GLU A 94 -2.73 8.71 2.95
CA GLU A 94 -3.69 8.35 3.99
C GLU A 94 -5.07 8.09 3.38
N GLY A 95 -5.77 7.11 3.93
CA GLY A 95 -7.18 6.85 3.67
C GLY A 95 -7.93 6.93 4.99
N VAL A 96 -8.62 8.05 5.20
CA VAL A 96 -9.39 8.30 6.43
C VAL A 96 -10.87 8.09 6.15
N TYR A 97 -11.40 6.93 6.54
CA TYR A 97 -12.79 6.54 6.30
C TYR A 97 -13.61 6.65 7.59
N GLY A 98 -14.06 7.86 7.89
CA GLY A 98 -14.77 8.15 9.12
C GLY A 98 -13.93 7.88 10.37
N GLU A 99 -14.58 7.47 11.47
CA GLU A 99 -13.91 7.21 12.75
C GLU A 99 -13.42 5.76 12.90
N ALA A 100 -13.91 4.86 12.06
CA ALA A 100 -13.69 3.42 12.22
C ALA A 100 -12.38 2.92 11.59
N LEU A 101 -11.91 3.55 10.52
CA LEU A 101 -10.73 3.11 9.78
C LEU A 101 -9.87 4.31 9.35
N HIS A 102 -8.59 4.23 9.70
CA HIS A 102 -7.56 5.11 9.19
C HIS A 102 -6.42 4.23 8.65
N ARG A 103 -6.19 4.30 7.34
CA ARG A 103 -5.14 3.57 6.66
C ARG A 103 -4.01 4.53 6.27
N VAL A 104 -2.78 4.09 6.41
CA VAL A 104 -1.59 4.78 5.89
C VAL A 104 -0.90 3.83 4.92
N ASP A 105 -0.93 4.16 3.64
CA ASP A 105 -0.28 3.39 2.58
C ASP A 105 1.12 3.92 2.32
N PHE A 106 2.11 3.05 2.44
CA PHE A 106 3.52 3.26 2.11
C PHE A 106 3.81 2.60 0.77
N VAL A 107 4.04 3.41 -0.26
CA VAL A 107 4.26 2.91 -1.63
C VAL A 107 5.75 2.83 -1.93
N PHE A 108 6.24 1.61 -2.10
CA PHE A 108 7.63 1.33 -2.45
C PHE A 108 7.78 1.11 -3.94
N LEU A 109 8.79 1.73 -4.56
CA LEU A 109 9.28 1.28 -5.86
C LEU A 109 9.95 -0.07 -5.66
N CYS A 110 9.49 -1.08 -6.40
CA CYS A 110 9.99 -2.43 -6.29
C CYS A 110 10.55 -2.93 -7.62
N GLU A 111 11.68 -3.62 -7.55
CA GLU A 111 12.22 -4.39 -8.67
C GLU A 111 11.43 -5.70 -8.83
N TYR A 112 11.01 -6.01 -10.04
CA TYR A 112 10.44 -7.31 -10.39
C TYR A 112 11.55 -8.35 -10.50
N ILE A 113 11.55 -9.34 -9.62
CA ILE A 113 12.54 -10.43 -9.62
C ILE A 113 12.06 -11.58 -10.51
N GLY A 114 10.81 -11.98 -10.39
CA GLY A 114 10.25 -13.08 -11.17
C GLY A 114 8.93 -13.60 -10.59
N LEU A 115 8.42 -14.67 -11.24
CA LEU A 115 7.34 -15.45 -10.66
C LEU A 115 7.93 -16.38 -9.59
N MET A 116 7.21 -16.58 -8.51
CA MET A 116 7.59 -17.55 -7.49
C MET A 116 7.45 -18.98 -8.03
N ASP A 117 8.26 -19.90 -7.51
CA ASP A 117 8.14 -21.31 -7.84
C ASP A 117 6.77 -21.85 -7.44
N GLN A 118 6.14 -22.64 -8.33
CA GLN A 118 4.79 -23.19 -8.11
C GLN A 118 4.68 -24.10 -6.88
N ASP A 119 5.79 -24.60 -6.37
CA ASP A 119 5.84 -25.43 -5.15
C ASP A 119 5.92 -24.59 -3.85
N SER A 120 5.91 -23.24 -3.96
CA SER A 120 5.94 -22.36 -2.80
C SER A 120 4.63 -22.44 -2.02
N SER A 121 4.72 -22.67 -0.71
CA SER A 121 3.56 -22.67 0.20
C SER A 121 2.92 -21.28 0.40
N ILE A 122 3.48 -20.25 -0.21
CA ILE A 122 3.03 -18.84 -0.11
C ILE A 122 2.11 -18.48 -1.26
N LEU A 123 2.07 -19.29 -2.34
CA LEU A 123 1.23 -18.98 -3.51
C LEU A 123 -0.26 -18.89 -3.14
N PRO A 124 -0.99 -17.94 -3.75
CA PRO A 124 -2.42 -17.85 -3.57
C PRO A 124 -3.09 -19.17 -3.95
N SER A 125 -4.07 -19.62 -3.17
CA SER A 125 -4.92 -20.72 -3.57
C SER A 125 -5.73 -20.32 -4.80
N ASP A 126 -6.08 -21.28 -5.67
CA ASP A 126 -6.87 -21.03 -6.89
C ASP A 126 -8.18 -20.24 -6.63
N GLU A 127 -8.73 -20.33 -5.41
CA GLU A 127 -9.94 -19.61 -4.98
C GLU A 127 -9.70 -18.13 -4.64
N ASN A 128 -8.44 -17.71 -4.40
CA ASN A 128 -8.06 -16.37 -3.98
C ASN A 128 -7.14 -15.69 -5.01
N GLN A 129 -7.04 -16.21 -6.21
CA GLN A 129 -6.20 -15.65 -7.26
C GLN A 129 -6.77 -14.30 -7.73
N VAL A 130 -6.05 -13.22 -7.47
CA VAL A 130 -6.41 -11.87 -7.90
C VAL A 130 -5.89 -11.66 -9.32
N GLU A 131 -6.74 -11.17 -10.22
CA GLU A 131 -6.31 -10.79 -11.57
C GLU A 131 -5.40 -9.55 -11.49
N TYR A 132 -4.30 -9.56 -12.24
CA TYR A 132 -3.42 -8.41 -12.40
C TYR A 132 -3.11 -8.15 -13.86
N GLU A 133 -2.82 -6.89 -14.17
CA GLU A 133 -2.50 -6.43 -15.52
C GLU A 133 -1.28 -5.51 -15.52
N TRP A 134 -0.55 -5.49 -16.64
CA TRP A 134 0.50 -4.52 -16.91
C TRP A 134 -0.07 -3.32 -17.65
N LEU A 135 -0.27 -2.21 -16.94
CA LEU A 135 -0.85 -0.98 -17.46
C LEU A 135 0.21 -0.09 -18.08
N GLU A 136 -0.04 0.46 -19.28
CA GLU A 136 0.83 1.46 -19.91
C GLU A 136 0.83 2.75 -19.09
N ILE A 137 1.99 3.15 -18.54
CA ILE A 137 2.09 4.32 -17.66
C ILE A 137 1.64 5.60 -18.35
N LYS A 138 1.92 5.75 -19.65
CA LYS A 138 1.48 6.93 -20.43
C LYS A 138 -0.04 7.14 -20.44
N ASN A 139 -0.83 6.09 -20.19
CA ASN A 139 -2.28 6.11 -20.24
C ASN A 139 -2.94 6.10 -18.85
N ILE A 140 -2.18 6.00 -17.75
CA ILE A 140 -2.76 5.78 -16.42
C ILE A 140 -3.64 6.90 -15.89
N ASN A 141 -3.51 8.13 -16.43
CA ASN A 141 -4.43 9.23 -16.10
C ASN A 141 -5.87 8.96 -16.53
N GLU A 142 -6.05 8.15 -17.58
CA GLU A 142 -7.36 7.80 -18.16
C GLU A 142 -7.94 6.51 -17.53
N LEU A 143 -7.14 5.78 -16.75
CA LEU A 143 -7.53 4.52 -16.16
C LEU A 143 -8.07 4.73 -14.73
N PRO A 144 -8.99 3.88 -14.26
CA PRO A 144 -9.50 3.92 -12.89
C PRO A 144 -8.51 3.32 -11.88
N LEU A 145 -7.27 3.86 -11.86
CA LEU A 145 -6.25 3.50 -10.88
C LEU A 145 -6.46 4.30 -9.61
N PHE A 146 -6.55 3.61 -8.47
CA PHE A 146 -6.74 4.21 -7.15
C PHE A 146 -5.57 3.89 -6.19
N PRO A 147 -5.26 4.84 -5.27
CA PRO A 147 -5.77 6.21 -5.18
C PRO A 147 -5.40 7.07 -6.39
N SER A 148 -6.33 7.92 -6.84
CA SER A 148 -6.17 8.70 -8.08
C SER A 148 -4.95 9.64 -8.07
N LYS A 149 -4.58 10.13 -6.89
CA LYS A 149 -3.40 10.99 -6.67
C LYS A 149 -2.07 10.35 -7.10
N LEU A 150 -2.00 9.01 -7.11
CA LEU A 150 -0.81 8.29 -7.57
C LEU A 150 -0.54 8.47 -9.06
N ARG A 151 -1.56 8.59 -9.89
CA ARG A 151 -1.43 8.59 -11.36
C ARG A 151 -0.41 9.63 -11.84
N LYS A 152 -0.61 10.89 -11.46
CA LYS A 152 0.26 12.01 -11.83
C LYS A 152 1.67 11.86 -11.25
N GLN A 153 1.78 11.37 -10.03
CA GLN A 153 3.07 11.20 -9.36
C GLN A 153 3.90 10.05 -9.98
N ILE A 154 3.24 8.97 -10.39
CA ILE A 154 3.92 7.85 -11.08
C ILE A 154 4.46 8.30 -12.45
N ILE A 155 3.68 9.08 -13.22
CA ILE A 155 4.16 9.64 -14.49
C ILE A 155 5.39 10.50 -14.25
N ARG A 156 5.34 11.44 -13.30
CA ARG A 156 6.48 12.29 -12.95
C ARG A 156 7.72 11.50 -12.53
N LEU A 157 7.51 10.45 -11.71
CA LEU A 157 8.61 9.58 -11.28
C LEU A 157 9.33 8.95 -12.47
N VAL A 158 8.57 8.41 -13.43
CA VAL A 158 9.14 7.76 -14.64
C VAL A 158 9.81 8.75 -15.56
N GLU A 159 9.31 9.99 -15.65
CA GLU A 159 9.90 11.07 -16.43
C GLU A 159 11.13 11.72 -15.75
N GLY A 160 11.47 11.27 -14.52
CA GLY A 160 12.58 11.83 -13.74
C GLY A 160 12.31 13.22 -13.21
N GLU A 161 11.04 13.61 -13.12
CA GLU A 161 10.62 14.87 -12.54
C GLU A 161 10.54 14.78 -11.01
N LYS A 162 10.49 15.97 -10.38
CA LYS A 162 10.31 16.05 -8.93
C LYS A 162 8.91 15.58 -8.52
N THR A 163 8.86 14.59 -7.64
CA THR A 163 7.64 14.07 -7.02
C THR A 163 7.41 14.66 -5.63
N VAL A 164 6.22 14.46 -5.08
CA VAL A 164 5.85 14.76 -3.70
C VAL A 164 5.67 13.43 -2.97
N MET A 165 6.40 13.23 -1.88
CA MET A 165 6.36 11.98 -1.12
C MET A 165 5.04 11.81 -0.36
N TYR A 166 4.60 12.81 0.39
CA TYR A 166 3.34 12.76 1.15
C TYR A 166 2.20 13.37 0.36
N LEU A 167 1.20 12.56 0.00
CA LEU A 167 0.10 12.93 -0.88
C LEU A 167 -1.19 13.32 -0.11
N GLY A 168 -1.15 13.28 1.22
CA GLY A 168 -2.31 13.61 2.06
C GLY A 168 -3.38 12.52 2.05
N ASN A 169 -4.60 12.91 2.39
CA ASN A 169 -5.73 11.99 2.38
C ASN A 169 -6.24 11.74 0.96
N GLU A 170 -6.56 10.49 0.62
CA GLU A 170 -6.98 10.10 -0.74
C GLU A 170 -8.33 10.68 -1.16
N GLU A 171 -9.22 10.99 -0.18
CA GLU A 171 -10.54 11.57 -0.44
C GLU A 171 -10.50 13.09 -0.63
N ASP A 172 -9.42 13.76 -0.22
CA ASP A 172 -9.31 15.21 -0.42
C ASP A 172 -9.15 15.49 -1.92
N ASP A 173 -10.02 16.31 -2.46
CA ASP A 173 -9.89 16.81 -3.83
C ASP A 173 -8.50 17.39 -4.04
N ASP A 174 -7.90 17.11 -5.21
CA ASP A 174 -6.65 17.75 -5.61
C ASP A 174 -6.88 19.26 -5.74
N LEU A 175 -6.71 19.99 -4.62
CA LEU A 175 -6.77 21.46 -4.60
C LEU A 175 -5.65 22.10 -5.43
N ASN A 176 -4.81 21.29 -6.11
CA ASN A 176 -3.66 21.70 -6.92
C ASN A 176 -3.60 20.94 -8.26
N SER A 177 -4.73 20.68 -8.88
CA SER A 177 -4.76 20.20 -10.28
C SER A 177 -4.48 21.32 -11.27
#